data_16aed193cae649b9246ad5ce8dc624ad
#
_entry.id   16aed193cae649b9246ad5ce8dc624ad
#
_cell.length_a   1.000
_cell.length_b   1.000
_cell.length_c   1.000
_cell.angle_alpha   90.00
_cell.angle_beta   90.00
_cell.angle_gamma   90.00
#
_symmetry.space_group_name_H-M   'P 1'
#
loop_
_entity.id
_entity.type
_entity.pdbx_description
1 polymer ?
#
loop_
_entity_poly.entity_id
_entity_poly.type
_entity_poly.pdbx_seq_one_letter_code
_entity_poly.pdbx_strand_id
1 'polypeptide(L)'
;MSYMRKVRDVFDEWAESGKDLGMETGHADAVEEMLEFSLKERSEIGEQFSFLDLGCGNGWATRNVYREPLCNRAVGVDGANKMIINARSRRLGEHYVHADLATYDPKETFDLIHSMEFVYYLADPEELIHRIVNSWLNEGGRLIFGLDFYFENTESHAWPQKLNIPMFMLKEIEWINLLKATGLKEVISWRANKTSDWAGTLVITGNN
;
A
#
# COMPACT_ATOMS: atom_id res chain seq x y z
N MET A 1 -20.28 6.00 -24.89
CA MET A 1 -19.40 6.22 -23.71
C MET A 1 -18.91 4.86 -23.28
N SER A 2 -17.61 4.59 -23.32
CA SER A 2 -17.04 3.35 -22.79
C SER A 2 -17.23 3.37 -21.27
N TYR A 3 -17.87 2.35 -20.72
CA TYR A 3 -18.05 2.21 -19.27
C TYR A 3 -16.68 1.89 -18.66
N MET A 4 -16.20 2.72 -17.70
CA MET A 4 -14.95 2.44 -17.02
C MET A 4 -15.07 1.14 -16.21
N ARG A 5 -14.02 0.32 -16.23
CA ARG A 5 -13.97 -0.93 -15.48
C ARG A 5 -13.83 -0.64 -13.98
N LYS A 6 -14.33 -1.55 -13.15
CA LYS A 6 -14.02 -1.50 -11.72
C LYS A 6 -12.58 -1.98 -11.49
N VAL A 7 -11.86 -1.27 -10.67
CA VAL A 7 -10.45 -1.57 -10.33
C VAL A 7 -10.29 -3.03 -9.88
N ARG A 8 -11.13 -3.50 -8.95
CA ARG A 8 -11.12 -4.87 -8.43
C ARG A 8 -11.28 -5.95 -9.51
N ASP A 9 -12.08 -5.69 -10.56
CA ASP A 9 -12.29 -6.67 -11.63
C ASP A 9 -11.02 -6.86 -12.47
N VAL A 10 -10.24 -5.79 -12.67
CA VAL A 10 -8.93 -5.86 -13.34
C VAL A 10 -7.94 -6.68 -12.53
N PHE A 11 -7.89 -6.48 -11.22
CA PHE A 11 -6.97 -7.23 -10.35
C PHE A 11 -7.42 -8.69 -10.16
N ASP A 12 -8.72 -9.00 -10.17
CA ASP A 12 -9.21 -10.38 -10.23
C ASP A 12 -8.72 -11.12 -11.50
N GLU A 13 -8.81 -10.47 -12.67
CA GLU A 13 -8.27 -11.03 -13.93
C GLU A 13 -6.75 -11.22 -13.88
N TRP A 14 -6.02 -10.30 -13.24
CA TRP A 14 -4.57 -10.42 -13.09
C TRP A 14 -4.20 -11.58 -12.16
N ALA A 15 -4.94 -11.78 -11.08
CA ALA A 15 -4.76 -12.95 -10.21
C ALA A 15 -5.05 -14.28 -10.92
N GLU A 16 -6.10 -14.34 -11.76
CA GLU A 16 -6.44 -15.53 -12.54
C GLU A 16 -5.41 -15.84 -13.64
N SER A 17 -4.81 -14.81 -14.23
CA SER A 17 -3.81 -14.97 -15.30
C SER A 17 -2.38 -15.15 -14.79
N GLY A 18 -2.15 -15.12 -13.47
CA GLY A 18 -0.81 -15.22 -12.85
C GLY A 18 0.03 -13.94 -12.95
N LYS A 19 -0.55 -12.82 -13.37
CA LYS A 19 0.13 -11.51 -13.42
C LYS A 19 0.46 -10.97 -12.02
N ASP A 20 -0.24 -11.41 -10.98
CA ASP A 20 0.04 -11.07 -9.58
C ASP A 20 1.49 -11.42 -9.17
N LEU A 21 2.07 -12.50 -9.71
CA LEU A 21 3.47 -12.85 -9.49
C LEU A 21 4.44 -11.89 -10.20
N GLY A 22 4.06 -11.40 -11.37
CA GLY A 22 4.84 -10.40 -12.09
C GLY A 22 4.84 -9.05 -11.37
N MET A 23 3.72 -8.67 -10.74
CA MET A 23 3.62 -7.47 -9.90
C MET A 23 4.50 -7.58 -8.65
N GLU A 24 4.46 -8.74 -7.96
CA GLU A 24 5.34 -9.03 -6.84
C GLU A 24 6.81 -8.82 -7.23
N THR A 25 7.24 -9.43 -8.34
CA THR A 25 8.62 -9.30 -8.83
C THR A 25 8.96 -7.86 -9.24
N GLY A 26 8.04 -7.15 -9.89
CA GLY A 26 8.26 -5.79 -10.38
C GLY A 26 8.37 -4.75 -9.27
N HIS A 27 7.72 -4.97 -8.14
CA HIS A 27 7.72 -4.04 -7.00
C HIS A 27 8.61 -4.48 -5.84
N ALA A 28 9.24 -5.67 -5.94
CA ALA A 28 9.98 -6.27 -4.83
C ALA A 28 11.02 -5.33 -4.24
N ASP A 29 11.89 -4.76 -5.07
CA ASP A 29 12.99 -3.90 -4.60
C ASP A 29 12.47 -2.63 -3.89
N ALA A 30 11.42 -2.00 -4.44
CA ALA A 30 10.85 -0.80 -3.84
C ALA A 30 10.16 -1.11 -2.49
N VAL A 31 9.41 -2.20 -2.41
CA VAL A 31 8.74 -2.63 -1.17
C VAL A 31 9.77 -3.10 -0.14
N GLU A 32 10.86 -3.77 -0.55
CA GLU A 32 11.95 -4.14 0.35
C GLU A 32 12.56 -2.89 1.00
N GLU A 33 12.87 -1.85 0.21
CA GLU A 33 13.40 -0.57 0.72
C GLU A 33 12.41 0.11 1.70
N MET A 34 11.10 0.11 1.38
CA MET A 34 10.06 0.63 2.27
C MET A 34 9.97 -0.15 3.59
N LEU A 35 10.01 -1.47 3.51
CA LEU A 35 9.94 -2.35 4.68
C LEU A 35 11.23 -2.26 5.51
N GLU A 36 12.41 -2.25 4.90
CA GLU A 36 13.68 -2.06 5.62
C GLU A 36 13.66 -0.77 6.45
N PHE A 37 13.19 0.34 5.85
CA PHE A 37 13.06 1.62 6.55
C PHE A 37 12.16 1.50 7.79
N SER A 38 10.97 0.91 7.62
CA SER A 38 9.96 0.83 8.68
C SER A 38 10.31 -0.22 9.75
N LEU A 39 10.84 -1.37 9.35
CA LEU A 39 11.21 -2.46 10.26
C LEU A 39 12.46 -2.14 11.07
N LYS A 40 13.38 -1.34 10.52
CA LYS A 40 14.51 -0.80 11.29
C LYS A 40 14.02 0.01 12.47
N GLU A 41 13.06 0.91 12.26
CA GLU A 41 12.45 1.68 13.36
C GLU A 41 11.78 0.76 14.39
N ARG A 42 10.99 -0.24 13.96
CA ARG A 42 10.37 -1.21 14.89
C ARG A 42 11.42 -2.00 15.68
N SER A 43 12.52 -2.37 15.04
CA SER A 43 13.65 -3.04 15.70
C SER A 43 14.34 -2.16 16.73
N GLU A 44 14.50 -0.88 16.45
CA GLU A 44 15.10 0.10 17.38
C GLU A 44 14.20 0.36 18.60
N ILE A 45 12.89 0.38 18.43
CA ILE A 45 11.88 0.43 19.51
C ILE A 45 11.96 -0.85 20.37
N GLY A 46 12.17 -2.01 19.74
CA GLY A 46 12.36 -3.29 20.43
C GLY A 46 11.08 -3.90 21.03
N GLU A 47 9.90 -3.37 20.69
CA GLU A 47 8.59 -3.88 21.13
C GLU A 47 7.90 -4.66 20.03
N GLN A 48 6.99 -5.56 20.43
CA GLN A 48 6.11 -6.22 19.45
C GLN A 48 5.26 -5.19 18.72
N PHE A 49 4.98 -5.46 17.45
CA PHE A 49 4.18 -4.58 16.60
C PHE A 49 3.14 -5.32 15.77
N SER A 50 2.08 -4.62 15.43
CA SER A 50 1.02 -5.02 14.53
C SER A 50 1.16 -4.33 13.16
N PHE A 51 0.85 -5.06 12.09
CA PHE A 51 1.02 -4.63 10.71
C PHE A 51 -0.28 -4.73 9.91
N LEU A 52 -0.61 -3.70 9.15
CA LEU A 52 -1.72 -3.69 8.19
C LEU A 52 -1.20 -3.34 6.80
N ASP A 53 -1.54 -4.16 5.81
CA ASP A 53 -1.20 -3.98 4.40
C ASP A 53 -2.46 -3.69 3.59
N LEU A 54 -2.60 -2.47 3.10
CA LEU A 54 -3.76 -1.98 2.35
C LEU A 54 -3.53 -2.12 0.84
N GLY A 55 -4.40 -2.86 0.17
CA GLY A 55 -4.19 -3.28 -1.21
C GLY A 55 -3.13 -4.39 -1.30
N CYS A 56 -3.21 -5.37 -0.40
CA CYS A 56 -2.15 -6.36 -0.19
C CYS A 56 -1.94 -7.34 -1.36
N GLY A 57 -2.80 -7.32 -2.38
CA GLY A 57 -2.75 -8.22 -3.53
C GLY A 57 -2.68 -9.70 -3.11
N ASN A 58 -1.70 -10.43 -3.63
CA ASN A 58 -1.47 -11.84 -3.28
C ASN A 58 -0.81 -12.06 -1.90
N GLY A 59 -0.63 -10.99 -1.11
CA GLY A 59 -0.20 -11.01 0.29
C GLY A 59 1.29 -11.24 0.53
N TRP A 60 2.15 -11.10 -0.46
CA TRP A 60 3.58 -11.39 -0.30
C TRP A 60 4.29 -10.45 0.69
N ALA A 61 3.99 -9.14 0.67
CA ALA A 61 4.54 -8.18 1.62
C ALA A 61 4.04 -8.46 3.04
N THR A 62 2.74 -8.74 3.19
CA THR A 62 2.14 -9.15 4.48
C THR A 62 2.83 -10.40 5.05
N ARG A 63 3.11 -11.43 4.20
CA ARG A 63 3.83 -12.64 4.61
C ARG A 63 5.27 -12.35 5.02
N ASN A 64 5.95 -11.45 4.33
CA ASN A 64 7.32 -11.09 4.66
C ASN A 64 7.39 -10.44 6.04
N VAL A 65 6.51 -9.46 6.31
CA VAL A 65 6.47 -8.80 7.63
C VAL A 65 6.04 -9.77 8.74
N TYR A 66 5.14 -10.70 8.47
CA TYR A 66 4.72 -11.70 9.48
C TYR A 66 5.88 -12.61 9.95
N ARG A 67 6.95 -12.75 9.16
CA ARG A 67 8.16 -13.52 9.56
C ARG A 67 9.08 -12.75 10.50
N GLU A 68 8.88 -11.45 10.66
CA GLU A 68 9.69 -10.64 11.55
C GLU A 68 9.48 -11.05 13.02
N PRO A 69 10.55 -11.24 13.79
CA PRO A 69 10.45 -11.76 15.17
C PRO A 69 9.56 -10.92 16.09
N LEU A 70 9.50 -9.61 15.87
CA LEU A 70 8.70 -8.67 16.66
C LEU A 70 7.27 -8.49 16.12
N CYS A 71 6.94 -8.99 14.92
CA CYS A 71 5.60 -8.91 14.38
C CYS A 71 4.68 -9.92 15.06
N ASN A 72 3.77 -9.45 15.90
CA ASN A 72 2.82 -10.30 16.59
C ASN A 72 1.49 -10.48 15.83
N ARG A 73 1.20 -9.59 14.87
CA ARG A 73 -0.01 -9.60 14.05
C ARG A 73 0.24 -8.94 12.70
N ALA A 74 -0.09 -9.64 11.61
CA ALA A 74 -0.10 -9.08 10.27
C ALA A 74 -1.45 -9.33 9.60
N VAL A 75 -2.02 -8.28 9.01
CA VAL A 75 -3.30 -8.30 8.29
C VAL A 75 -3.11 -7.70 6.92
N GLY A 76 -3.52 -8.42 5.87
CA GLY A 76 -3.60 -7.90 4.50
C GLY A 76 -5.07 -7.72 4.09
N VAL A 77 -5.38 -6.61 3.45
CA VAL A 77 -6.73 -6.31 2.96
C VAL A 77 -6.68 -5.96 1.49
N ASP A 78 -7.58 -6.55 0.69
CA ASP A 78 -7.69 -6.24 -0.73
C ASP A 78 -9.15 -6.32 -1.21
N GLY A 79 -9.48 -5.49 -2.21
CA GLY A 79 -10.79 -5.45 -2.84
C GLY A 79 -11.01 -6.54 -3.90
N ALA A 80 -9.95 -7.15 -4.41
CA ALA A 80 -9.99 -8.22 -5.41
C ALA A 80 -10.05 -9.59 -4.72
N ASN A 81 -11.17 -10.28 -4.92
CA ASN A 81 -11.40 -11.57 -4.25
C ASN A 81 -10.39 -12.65 -4.65
N LYS A 82 -9.97 -12.68 -5.91
CA LYS A 82 -8.99 -13.66 -6.41
C LYS A 82 -7.59 -13.41 -5.84
N MET A 83 -7.20 -12.16 -5.63
CA MET A 83 -5.98 -11.82 -4.91
C MET A 83 -6.00 -12.38 -3.49
N ILE A 84 -7.10 -12.19 -2.76
CA ILE A 84 -7.26 -12.73 -1.40
C ILE A 84 -7.27 -14.27 -1.38
N ILE A 85 -7.84 -14.93 -2.37
CA ILE A 85 -7.77 -16.39 -2.51
C ILE A 85 -6.30 -16.83 -2.67
N ASN A 86 -5.54 -16.18 -3.55
CA ASN A 86 -4.11 -16.45 -3.75
C ASN A 86 -3.30 -16.20 -2.46
N ALA A 87 -3.57 -15.08 -1.77
CA ALA A 87 -2.93 -14.76 -0.49
C ALA A 87 -3.18 -15.85 0.56
N ARG A 88 -4.45 -16.24 0.77
CA ARG A 88 -4.85 -17.26 1.74
C ARG A 88 -4.27 -18.65 1.44
N SER A 89 -4.08 -18.99 0.17
CA SER A 89 -3.50 -20.27 -0.23
C SER A 89 -2.04 -20.45 0.18
N ARG A 90 -1.34 -19.34 0.46
CA ARG A 90 0.11 -19.29 0.79
C ARG A 90 0.38 -18.78 2.20
N ARG A 91 -0.66 -18.55 3.03
CA ARG A 91 -0.52 -17.96 4.36
C ARG A 91 0.31 -18.84 5.29
N LEU A 92 1.06 -18.19 6.19
CA LEU A 92 1.86 -18.83 7.24
C LEU A 92 1.16 -18.77 8.62
N GLY A 93 0.35 -17.72 8.85
CA GLY A 93 -0.36 -17.45 10.09
C GLY A 93 -1.02 -16.07 10.10
N GLU A 94 -0.62 -15.21 9.19
CA GLU A 94 -1.19 -13.89 8.96
C GLU A 94 -2.65 -13.97 8.48
N HIS A 95 -3.37 -12.85 8.58
CA HIS A 95 -4.78 -12.76 8.23
C HIS A 95 -5.00 -12.00 6.92
N TYR A 96 -5.95 -12.45 6.11
CA TYR A 96 -6.34 -11.78 4.88
C TYR A 96 -7.84 -11.51 4.84
N VAL A 97 -8.20 -10.28 4.53
CA VAL A 97 -9.57 -9.78 4.48
C VAL A 97 -9.92 -9.35 3.06
N HIS A 98 -11.00 -9.90 2.49
CA HIS A 98 -11.60 -9.38 1.28
C HIS A 98 -12.58 -8.28 1.66
N ALA A 99 -12.28 -7.03 1.33
CA ALA A 99 -13.13 -5.89 1.65
C ALA A 99 -12.94 -4.74 0.64
N ASP A 100 -13.99 -3.94 0.46
CA ASP A 100 -13.89 -2.67 -0.26
C ASP A 100 -13.18 -1.64 0.65
N LEU A 101 -11.97 -1.28 0.28
CA LEU A 101 -11.12 -0.39 1.08
C LEU A 101 -11.66 1.04 1.22
N ALA A 102 -12.56 1.47 0.31
CA ALA A 102 -13.25 2.75 0.46
C ALA A 102 -14.14 2.78 1.72
N THR A 103 -14.67 1.63 2.15
CA THR A 103 -15.59 1.51 3.29
C THR A 103 -15.07 0.62 4.42
N TYR A 104 -13.92 -0.03 4.23
CA TYR A 104 -13.32 -0.91 5.21
C TYR A 104 -13.00 -0.17 6.52
N ASP A 105 -13.20 -0.86 7.63
CA ASP A 105 -12.80 -0.43 8.95
C ASP A 105 -12.30 -1.67 9.73
N PRO A 106 -11.03 -1.73 10.12
CA PRO A 106 -10.43 -2.88 10.79
C PRO A 106 -10.98 -3.14 12.20
N LYS A 107 -11.60 -2.13 12.83
CA LYS A 107 -12.05 -2.18 14.24
C LYS A 107 -10.93 -2.44 15.26
N GLU A 108 -9.71 -2.22 14.86
CA GLU A 108 -8.48 -2.34 15.64
C GLU A 108 -7.44 -1.35 15.11
N THR A 109 -6.37 -1.13 15.86
CA THR A 109 -5.29 -0.21 15.51
C THR A 109 -4.00 -0.96 15.25
N PHE A 110 -3.08 -0.34 14.50
CA PHE A 110 -1.83 -0.92 14.03
C PHE A 110 -0.65 0.00 14.28
N ASP A 111 0.51 -0.58 14.48
CA ASP A 111 1.77 0.14 14.70
C ASP A 111 2.47 0.49 13.38
N LEU A 112 2.23 -0.31 12.34
CA LEU A 112 2.74 -0.06 10.99
C LEU A 112 1.63 -0.33 9.97
N ILE A 113 1.28 0.70 9.20
CA ILE A 113 0.34 0.59 8.09
C ILE A 113 1.09 0.85 6.79
N HIS A 114 1.04 -0.13 5.89
CA HIS A 114 1.70 -0.14 4.60
C HIS A 114 0.68 -0.16 3.47
N SER A 115 1.06 0.40 2.33
CA SER A 115 0.32 0.25 1.08
C SER A 115 1.27 0.41 -0.10
N MET A 116 1.19 -0.48 -1.09
CA MET A 116 1.92 -0.35 -2.34
C MET A 116 0.94 -0.33 -3.50
N GLU A 117 1.04 0.69 -4.38
CA GLU A 117 0.30 0.77 -5.64
C GLU A 117 -1.24 0.70 -5.47
N PHE A 118 -1.77 1.31 -4.40
CA PHE A 118 -3.21 1.21 -4.13
C PHE A 118 -3.93 2.55 -3.99
N VAL A 119 -3.43 3.51 -3.19
CA VAL A 119 -4.24 4.67 -2.73
C VAL A 119 -4.76 5.56 -3.86
N TYR A 120 -4.08 5.62 -4.98
CA TYR A 120 -4.48 6.40 -6.15
C TYR A 120 -5.64 5.77 -6.96
N TYR A 121 -6.06 4.54 -6.66
CA TYR A 121 -7.28 3.95 -7.23
C TYR A 121 -8.55 4.41 -6.54
N LEU A 122 -8.44 5.08 -5.40
CA LEU A 122 -9.59 5.63 -4.68
C LEU A 122 -10.07 6.92 -5.31
N ALA A 123 -11.37 7.15 -5.26
CA ALA A 123 -11.96 8.43 -5.68
C ALA A 123 -11.62 9.56 -4.71
N ASP A 124 -11.41 9.23 -3.44
CA ASP A 124 -11.04 10.13 -2.37
C ASP A 124 -9.97 9.48 -1.48
N PRO A 125 -8.69 9.59 -1.86
CA PRO A 125 -7.58 9.09 -1.04
C PRO A 125 -7.41 9.88 0.27
N GLU A 126 -7.81 11.15 0.31
CA GLU A 126 -7.72 12.00 1.49
C GLU A 126 -8.60 11.45 2.62
N GLU A 127 -9.85 11.08 2.32
CA GLU A 127 -10.75 10.48 3.31
C GLU A 127 -10.17 9.20 3.92
N LEU A 128 -9.60 8.31 3.08
CA LEU A 128 -8.96 7.08 3.59
C LEU A 128 -7.79 7.42 4.52
N ILE A 129 -6.90 8.33 4.12
CA ILE A 129 -5.72 8.71 4.92
C ILE A 129 -6.16 9.33 6.25
N HIS A 130 -7.19 10.19 6.26
CA HIS A 130 -7.77 10.70 7.49
C HIS A 130 -8.29 9.59 8.42
N ARG A 131 -9.00 8.58 7.89
CA ARG A 131 -9.47 7.44 8.69
C ARG A 131 -8.31 6.61 9.24
N ILE A 132 -7.28 6.37 8.43
CA ILE A 132 -6.07 5.65 8.86
C ILE A 132 -5.45 6.37 10.06
N VAL A 133 -5.14 7.65 9.93
CA VAL A 133 -4.42 8.41 10.96
C VAL A 133 -5.24 8.56 12.23
N ASN A 134 -6.52 8.86 12.11
CA ASN A 134 -7.36 9.16 13.28
C ASN A 134 -7.94 7.92 13.97
N SER A 135 -7.96 6.75 13.31
CA SER A 135 -8.72 5.61 13.84
C SER A 135 -8.00 4.27 13.77
N TRP A 136 -6.99 4.12 12.88
CA TRP A 136 -6.34 2.83 12.65
C TRP A 136 -4.87 2.81 13.04
N LEU A 137 -4.23 3.98 13.16
CA LEU A 137 -2.82 4.10 13.49
C LEU A 137 -2.64 4.34 14.99
N ASN A 138 -1.83 3.53 15.65
CA ASN A 138 -1.47 3.71 17.05
C ASN A 138 -0.68 5.01 17.25
N GLU A 139 -0.68 5.56 18.46
CA GLU A 139 0.25 6.63 18.83
C GLU A 139 1.70 6.14 18.62
N GLY A 140 2.53 6.94 17.96
CA GLY A 140 3.87 6.54 17.52
C GLY A 140 3.89 5.50 16.40
N GLY A 141 2.73 5.16 15.82
CA GLY A 141 2.63 4.29 14.67
C GLY A 141 3.04 4.99 13.37
N ARG A 142 3.43 4.21 12.37
CA ARG A 142 3.88 4.71 11.06
C ARG A 142 2.90 4.35 9.95
N LEU A 143 2.56 5.33 9.12
CA LEU A 143 1.97 5.12 7.80
C LEU A 143 3.05 5.25 6.72
N ILE A 144 3.15 4.27 5.82
CA ILE A 144 4.05 4.31 4.67
C ILE A 144 3.33 3.77 3.43
N PHE A 145 3.42 4.49 2.31
CA PHE A 145 2.90 4.01 1.04
C PHE A 145 3.81 4.35 -0.14
N GLY A 146 3.80 3.49 -1.15
CA GLY A 146 4.54 3.60 -2.40
C GLY A 146 3.60 3.77 -3.59
N LEU A 147 3.98 4.65 -4.52
CA LEU A 147 3.20 5.04 -5.70
C LEU A 147 4.10 5.07 -6.93
N ASP A 148 3.66 4.40 -8.00
CA ASP A 148 4.27 4.57 -9.32
C ASP A 148 3.42 5.51 -10.20
N PHE A 149 2.14 5.69 -9.85
CA PHE A 149 1.25 6.65 -10.49
C PHE A 149 1.24 7.99 -9.77
N TYR A 150 2.12 8.91 -10.22
CA TYR A 150 2.24 10.27 -9.69
C TYR A 150 2.68 11.24 -10.81
N PHE A 151 2.44 12.53 -10.65
CA PHE A 151 2.57 13.52 -11.72
C PHE A 151 3.98 13.60 -12.33
N GLU A 152 5.02 13.50 -11.51
CA GLU A 152 6.42 13.58 -11.98
C GLU A 152 6.88 12.31 -12.72
N ASN A 153 6.14 11.18 -12.61
CA ASN A 153 6.36 9.98 -13.42
C ASN A 153 5.52 10.03 -14.70
N THR A 154 6.03 10.68 -15.74
CA THR A 154 5.28 10.90 -16.99
C THR A 154 4.92 9.60 -17.74
N GLU A 155 5.65 8.50 -17.53
CA GLU A 155 5.37 7.21 -18.15
C GLU A 155 4.06 6.60 -17.63
N SER A 156 3.68 6.92 -16.39
CA SER A 156 2.45 6.44 -15.77
C SER A 156 1.17 7.16 -16.27
N HIS A 157 1.29 8.35 -16.88
CA HIS A 157 0.15 9.19 -17.25
C HIS A 157 -0.86 8.50 -18.19
N ALA A 158 -0.40 7.54 -19.00
CA ALA A 158 -1.27 6.78 -19.90
C ALA A 158 -1.99 5.59 -19.26
N TRP A 159 -1.69 5.26 -17.99
CA TRP A 159 -2.22 4.06 -17.34
C TRP A 159 -3.74 4.05 -17.18
N PRO A 160 -4.41 5.15 -16.79
CA PRO A 160 -5.88 5.16 -16.68
C PRO A 160 -6.57 4.78 -17.99
N GLN A 161 -6.03 5.26 -19.13
CA GLN A 161 -6.56 4.97 -20.45
C GLN A 161 -6.25 3.52 -20.88
N LYS A 162 -5.01 3.06 -20.65
CA LYS A 162 -4.58 1.69 -21.01
C LYS A 162 -5.35 0.62 -20.27
N LEU A 163 -5.63 0.85 -18.99
CA LEU A 163 -6.35 -0.10 -18.13
C LEU A 163 -7.86 0.12 -18.12
N ASN A 164 -8.32 1.26 -18.65
CA ASN A 164 -9.73 1.70 -18.64
C ASN A 164 -10.32 1.74 -17.21
N ILE A 165 -9.54 2.26 -16.24
CA ILE A 165 -9.91 2.45 -14.85
C ILE A 165 -9.62 3.88 -14.39
N PRO A 166 -10.39 4.43 -13.43
CA PRO A 166 -10.08 5.74 -12.84
C PRO A 166 -8.83 5.64 -11.97
N MET A 167 -8.01 6.67 -12.00
CA MET A 167 -6.86 6.85 -11.11
C MET A 167 -6.75 8.32 -10.70
N PHE A 168 -6.38 8.56 -9.46
CA PHE A 168 -6.26 9.90 -8.87
C PHE A 168 -4.79 10.35 -8.88
N MET A 169 -4.47 11.32 -9.74
CA MET A 169 -3.11 11.80 -9.93
C MET A 169 -2.84 13.04 -9.08
N LEU A 170 -1.80 12.97 -8.27
CA LEU A 170 -1.24 14.11 -7.55
C LEU A 170 0.26 14.25 -7.82
N LYS A 171 0.78 15.45 -7.58
CA LYS A 171 2.22 15.70 -7.47
C LYS A 171 2.74 15.19 -6.14
N GLU A 172 4.04 14.92 -6.07
CA GLU A 172 4.70 14.56 -4.81
C GLU A 172 4.38 15.54 -3.69
N ILE A 173 4.48 16.83 -3.95
CA ILE A 173 4.21 17.86 -2.92
C ILE A 173 2.74 17.86 -2.44
N GLU A 174 1.80 17.49 -3.31
CA GLU A 174 0.38 17.41 -2.96
C GLU A 174 0.14 16.20 -2.05
N TRP A 175 0.75 15.04 -2.33
CA TRP A 175 0.74 13.86 -1.46
C TRP A 175 1.35 14.16 -0.09
N ILE A 176 2.51 14.85 -0.03
CA ILE A 176 3.16 15.26 1.22
C ILE A 176 2.24 16.19 2.04
N ASN A 177 1.62 17.18 1.38
CA ASN A 177 0.73 18.13 2.06
C ASN A 177 -0.52 17.42 2.61
N LEU A 178 -1.03 16.42 1.89
CA LEU A 178 -2.17 15.63 2.32
C LEU A 178 -1.84 14.88 3.62
N LEU A 179 -0.67 14.21 3.71
CA LEU A 179 -0.25 13.56 4.96
C LEU A 179 -0.05 14.56 6.10
N LYS A 180 0.59 15.71 5.84
CA LYS A 180 0.78 16.74 6.84
C LYS A 180 -0.54 17.30 7.37
N ALA A 181 -1.55 17.44 6.51
CA ALA A 181 -2.87 17.93 6.88
C ALA A 181 -3.61 17.01 7.86
N THR A 182 -3.28 15.71 7.88
CA THR A 182 -3.84 14.75 8.85
C THR A 182 -3.21 14.83 10.24
N GLY A 183 -2.15 15.62 10.43
CA GLY A 183 -1.43 15.75 11.69
C GLY A 183 -0.23 14.82 11.85
N LEU A 184 0.08 14.00 10.83
CA LEU A 184 1.28 13.16 10.84
C LEU A 184 2.55 14.01 10.97
N LYS A 185 3.46 13.54 11.80
CA LYS A 185 4.78 14.12 12.06
C LYS A 185 5.84 13.48 11.17
N GLU A 186 6.98 14.15 11.04
CA GLU A 186 8.15 13.63 10.31
C GLU A 186 7.80 13.12 8.91
N VAL A 187 6.88 13.83 8.23
CA VAL A 187 6.49 13.45 6.87
C VAL A 187 7.65 13.68 5.92
N ILE A 188 8.16 12.57 5.35
CA ILE A 188 9.25 12.55 4.38
C ILE A 188 8.83 11.77 3.12
N SER A 189 9.58 11.96 2.05
CA SER A 189 9.44 11.22 0.80
C SER A 189 10.79 10.92 0.17
N TRP A 190 10.83 9.85 -0.63
CA TRP A 190 11.98 9.53 -1.49
C TRP A 190 11.53 8.74 -2.73
N ARG A 191 12.48 8.43 -3.60
CA ARG A 191 12.29 7.57 -4.77
C ARG A 191 12.97 6.24 -4.52
N ALA A 192 12.20 5.21 -4.19
CA ALA A 192 12.71 3.86 -4.03
C ALA A 192 13.02 3.23 -5.40
N ASN A 193 14.05 2.40 -5.45
CA ASN A 193 14.50 1.67 -6.64
C ASN A 193 14.68 2.56 -7.90
N LYS A 194 15.08 3.83 -7.73
CA LYS A 194 15.31 4.77 -8.84
C LYS A 194 16.56 4.39 -9.62
N THR A 195 16.46 4.39 -10.96
CA THR A 195 17.57 4.18 -11.90
C THR A 195 17.70 5.33 -12.89
N SER A 196 18.62 5.22 -13.87
CA SER A 196 18.71 6.18 -14.98
C SER A 196 17.45 6.20 -15.85
N ASP A 197 16.78 5.08 -15.99
CA ASP A 197 15.67 4.84 -16.92
C ASP A 197 14.33 4.67 -16.21
N TRP A 198 14.30 4.69 -14.89
CA TRP A 198 13.11 4.56 -14.05
C TRP A 198 13.05 5.70 -13.02
N ALA A 199 11.94 6.41 -12.97
CA ALA A 199 11.71 7.53 -12.06
C ALA A 199 11.74 7.14 -10.56
N GLY A 200 11.59 5.85 -10.28
CA GLY A 200 11.47 5.28 -8.95
C GLY A 200 10.04 5.32 -8.41
N THR A 201 9.73 4.43 -7.52
CA THR A 201 8.51 4.47 -6.72
C THR A 201 8.55 5.66 -5.78
N LEU A 202 7.55 6.54 -5.84
CA LEU A 202 7.40 7.61 -4.87
C LEU A 202 6.95 7.01 -3.55
N VAL A 203 7.83 6.97 -2.56
CA VAL A 203 7.51 6.57 -1.19
C VAL A 203 7.23 7.80 -0.36
N ILE A 204 6.16 7.75 0.44
CA ILE A 204 5.80 8.80 1.39
C ILE A 204 5.44 8.15 2.72
N THR A 205 5.92 8.72 3.80
CA THR A 205 5.71 8.18 5.15
C THR A 205 5.62 9.29 6.19
N GLY A 206 4.99 9.00 7.31
CA GLY A 206 4.93 9.86 8.49
C GLY A 206 4.48 9.07 9.72
N ASN A 207 4.73 9.65 10.91
CA ASN A 207 4.38 9.08 12.22
C ASN A 207 3.17 9.80 12.83
N ASN A 208 2.34 9.05 13.57
CA ASN A 208 1.24 9.61 14.35
C ASN A 208 1.71 10.25 15.66
#